data_0aa14848b199c062e6f797c7c529e083
#
_entry.id   0aa14848b199c062e6f797c7c529e083
#
_cell.length_a   1.000
_cell.length_b   1.000
_cell.length_c   1.000
_cell.angle_alpha   90.00
_cell.angle_beta   90.00
_cell.angle_gamma   90.00
#
_symmetry.space_group_name_H-M   'P 1'
#
loop_
_entity.id
_entity.type
_entity.pdbx_description
1 polymer ?
#
loop_
_entity_poly.entity_id
_entity_poly.type
_entity_poly.pdbx_seq_one_letter_code
_entity_poly.pdbx_strand_id
1 'polypeptide(L)'
;MNRLNPLLVVALVWLLSGCATGANGLPYDAWRLGFLAPNYMEVWIETADAVDVHDRVFRRAMSGVAAIQTPKNLKGDPRGWPERPSWGAGKHVRGAALPRLIYVRWQSLVEPQTYEAYIVI
;
A
#
# COMPACT_ATOMS: atom_id res chain seq x y z
N MET A 1 -29.79 -45.85 -14.29
CA MET A 1 -29.25 -44.62 -14.85
C MET A 1 -29.65 -43.48 -13.94
N ASN A 2 -28.69 -42.90 -13.24
CA ASN A 2 -28.95 -41.73 -12.42
C ASN A 2 -29.10 -40.53 -13.32
N ARG A 3 -30.32 -40.04 -13.50
CA ARG A 3 -30.56 -38.77 -14.14
C ARG A 3 -30.17 -37.70 -13.10
N LEU A 4 -29.04 -37.01 -13.31
CA LEU A 4 -28.69 -35.84 -12.56
C LEU A 4 -29.82 -34.83 -12.70
N ASN A 5 -30.40 -34.46 -11.57
CA ASN A 5 -31.50 -33.49 -11.55
C ASN A 5 -30.93 -32.13 -12.07
N PRO A 6 -31.48 -31.60 -13.16
CA PRO A 6 -30.95 -30.36 -13.74
C PRO A 6 -30.91 -29.17 -12.75
N LEU A 7 -31.83 -29.17 -11.77
CA LEU A 7 -31.82 -28.19 -10.69
C LEU A 7 -30.58 -28.30 -9.79
N LEU A 8 -30.06 -29.51 -9.59
CA LEU A 8 -28.86 -29.75 -8.78
C LEU A 8 -27.60 -29.32 -9.51
N VAL A 9 -27.55 -29.51 -10.83
CA VAL A 9 -26.45 -29.01 -11.67
C VAL A 9 -26.43 -27.50 -11.73
N VAL A 10 -27.59 -26.86 -11.89
CA VAL A 10 -27.71 -25.40 -11.88
C VAL A 10 -27.28 -24.82 -10.50
N ALA A 11 -27.72 -25.44 -9.40
CA ALA A 11 -27.30 -25.02 -8.05
C ALA A 11 -25.79 -25.19 -7.85
N LEU A 12 -25.19 -26.25 -8.35
CA LEU A 12 -23.74 -26.49 -8.26
C LEU A 12 -22.95 -25.47 -9.07
N VAL A 13 -23.43 -25.07 -10.26
CA VAL A 13 -22.83 -24.05 -11.10
C VAL A 13 -22.89 -22.68 -10.41
N TRP A 14 -23.98 -22.36 -9.73
CA TRP A 14 -24.11 -21.14 -8.95
C TRP A 14 -23.17 -21.10 -7.73
N LEU A 15 -22.91 -22.25 -7.12
CA LEU A 15 -21.96 -22.37 -6.01
C LEU A 15 -20.49 -22.25 -6.48
N LEU A 16 -20.20 -22.63 -7.72
CA LEU A 16 -18.85 -22.53 -8.31
C LEU A 16 -18.55 -21.16 -8.93
N SER A 17 -19.56 -20.35 -9.21
CA SER A 17 -19.40 -19.00 -9.76
C SER A 17 -19.04 -17.93 -8.70
N GLY A 18 -18.86 -18.32 -7.46
CA GLY A 18 -18.32 -17.47 -6.41
C GLY A 18 -16.83 -17.22 -6.65
N CYS A 19 -16.48 -16.42 -7.65
CA CYS A 19 -15.21 -15.73 -7.61
C CYS A 19 -15.21 -14.90 -6.33
N ALA A 20 -14.42 -15.32 -5.34
CA ALA A 20 -14.23 -14.59 -4.10
C ALA A 20 -13.45 -13.30 -4.40
N THR A 21 -14.12 -12.30 -4.96
CA THR A 21 -13.66 -10.93 -4.88
C THR A 21 -13.93 -10.47 -3.47
N GLY A 22 -12.89 -10.04 -2.75
CA GLY A 22 -13.04 -9.44 -1.43
C GLY A 22 -14.00 -8.24 -1.48
N ALA A 23 -14.46 -7.76 -0.32
CA ALA A 23 -15.37 -6.61 -0.20
C ALA A 23 -14.84 -5.32 -0.88
N ASN A 24 -13.56 -5.26 -1.19
CA ASN A 24 -12.90 -4.17 -1.93
C ASN A 24 -12.91 -4.35 -3.45
N GLY A 25 -13.49 -5.44 -3.99
CA GLY A 25 -13.51 -5.74 -5.41
C GLY A 25 -12.17 -6.23 -6.00
N LEU A 26 -11.18 -6.50 -5.15
CA LEU A 26 -9.86 -6.99 -5.55
C LEU A 26 -9.73 -8.49 -5.30
N PRO A 27 -8.85 -9.19 -6.04
CA PRO A 27 -8.58 -10.61 -5.79
C PRO A 27 -7.77 -10.85 -4.51
N TYR A 28 -7.44 -9.80 -3.77
CA TYR A 28 -6.71 -9.81 -2.51
C TYR A 28 -7.35 -8.79 -1.54
N ASP A 29 -7.15 -8.97 -0.26
CA ASP A 29 -7.80 -8.16 0.79
C ASP A 29 -7.02 -6.89 1.17
N ALA A 30 -5.80 -6.74 0.69
CA ALA A 30 -4.94 -5.62 1.01
C ALA A 30 -3.95 -5.30 -0.11
N TRP A 31 -3.57 -4.04 -0.21
CA TRP A 31 -2.41 -3.57 -0.96
C TRP A 31 -1.44 -2.84 -0.02
N ARG A 32 -0.20 -2.70 -0.44
CA ARG A 32 0.84 -2.12 0.40
C ARG A 32 1.10 -0.66 0.01
N LEU A 33 1.05 0.23 0.99
CA LEU A 33 1.53 1.61 0.88
C LEU A 33 2.91 1.69 1.53
N GLY A 34 3.92 2.03 0.74
CA GLY A 34 5.29 2.10 1.21
C GLY A 34 5.99 3.39 0.81
N PHE A 35 6.95 3.80 1.62
CA PHE A 35 7.77 4.98 1.41
C PHE A 35 9.24 4.63 1.50
N LEU A 36 10.03 5.33 0.71
CA LEU A 36 11.47 5.22 0.63
C LEU A 36 12.09 6.60 0.87
N ALA A 37 13.24 6.64 1.49
CA ALA A 37 14.06 7.82 1.58
C ALA A 37 15.50 7.48 1.16
N PRO A 38 16.26 8.43 0.62
CA PRO A 38 17.67 8.22 0.34
C PRO A 38 18.47 7.86 1.60
N ASN A 39 19.63 7.24 1.41
CA ASN A 39 20.54 6.95 2.50
C ASN A 39 20.84 8.21 3.31
N TYR A 40 20.83 8.11 4.64
CA TYR A 40 21.09 9.20 5.58
C TYR A 40 20.09 10.37 5.52
N MET A 41 19.03 10.25 4.71
CA MET A 41 17.99 11.27 4.58
C MET A 41 16.64 10.70 5.05
N GLU A 42 16.63 10.19 6.25
CA GLU A 42 15.45 9.61 6.87
C GLU A 42 14.32 10.64 6.97
N VAL A 43 13.11 10.17 6.79
CA VAL A 43 11.91 10.99 6.95
C VAL A 43 10.95 10.32 7.91
N TRP A 44 10.23 11.14 8.65
CA TRP A 44 9.10 10.67 9.45
C TRP A 44 7.80 10.99 8.74
N ILE A 45 7.10 9.96 8.33
CA ILE A 45 5.75 10.07 7.77
C ILE A 45 4.78 10.29 8.94
N GLU A 46 4.28 11.51 9.08
CA GLU A 46 3.28 11.83 10.10
C GLU A 46 1.98 11.11 9.78
N THR A 47 1.55 11.22 8.54
CA THR A 47 0.39 10.52 8.01
C THR A 47 0.50 10.34 6.51
N ALA A 48 -0.01 9.22 6.03
CA ALA A 48 -0.36 9.02 4.64
C ALA A 48 -1.80 8.52 4.60
N ASP A 49 -2.68 9.34 4.04
CA ASP A 49 -4.09 9.04 3.92
C ASP A 49 -4.39 8.58 2.49
N ALA A 50 -5.16 7.52 2.34
CA ALA A 50 -5.55 7.00 1.05
C ALA A 50 -7.04 7.22 0.80
N VAL A 51 -7.38 7.61 -0.42
CA VAL A 51 -8.75 7.63 -0.91
C VAL A 51 -8.85 6.62 -2.04
N ASP A 52 -9.74 5.67 -1.91
CA ASP A 52 -9.91 4.64 -2.94
C ASP A 52 -10.88 5.09 -4.07
N VAL A 53 -11.00 4.26 -5.10
CA VAL A 53 -11.86 4.53 -6.26
C VAL A 53 -13.36 4.59 -5.91
N HIS A 54 -13.73 4.18 -4.70
CA HIS A 54 -15.10 4.29 -4.16
C HIS A 54 -15.26 5.47 -3.20
N ASP A 55 -14.31 6.42 -3.18
CA ASP A 55 -14.30 7.60 -2.32
C ASP A 55 -14.24 7.31 -0.82
N ARG A 56 -13.81 6.11 -0.45
CA ARG A 56 -13.58 5.76 0.95
C ARG A 56 -12.22 6.28 1.41
N VAL A 57 -12.19 6.90 2.58
CA VAL A 57 -10.99 7.52 3.14
C VAL A 57 -10.39 6.62 4.21
N PHE A 58 -9.12 6.27 4.05
CA PHE A 58 -8.32 5.50 4.99
C PHE A 58 -7.27 6.42 5.60
N ARG A 59 -7.57 6.96 6.78
CA ARG A 59 -6.66 7.86 7.49
C ARG A 59 -5.51 7.09 8.10
N ARG A 60 -4.30 7.68 8.02
CA ARG A 60 -3.07 7.07 8.52
C ARG A 60 -2.89 5.64 8.01
N ALA A 61 -3.19 5.43 6.75
CA ALA A 61 -2.97 4.17 6.07
C ALA A 61 -1.49 3.74 6.19
N MET A 62 -0.58 4.71 6.28
CA MET A 62 0.80 4.52 6.66
C MET A 62 1.29 5.70 7.51
N SER A 63 2.13 5.42 8.50
CA SER A 63 2.86 6.40 9.31
C SER A 63 4.12 5.74 9.86
N GLY A 64 5.12 6.52 10.23
CA GLY A 64 6.37 6.06 10.82
C GLY A 64 7.59 6.52 10.05
N VAL A 65 8.76 6.09 10.49
CA VAL A 65 10.03 6.46 9.87
C VAL A 65 10.21 5.67 8.57
N ALA A 66 10.46 6.39 7.49
CA ALA A 66 10.90 5.83 6.23
C ALA A 66 12.40 6.10 6.08
N ALA A 67 13.17 5.02 5.98
CA ALA A 67 14.58 5.06 5.70
C ALA A 67 14.92 3.91 4.79
N ILE A 68 15.90 4.10 3.95
CA ILE A 68 16.65 2.98 3.39
C ILE A 68 17.67 2.57 4.44
N GLN A 69 17.96 1.30 4.55
CA GLN A 69 18.97 0.82 5.51
C GLN A 69 20.25 1.65 5.36
N THR A 70 20.57 2.42 6.38
CA THR A 70 21.88 3.07 6.47
C THR A 70 22.95 1.99 6.34
N PRO A 71 23.87 2.11 5.40
CA PRO A 71 24.92 1.11 5.21
C PRO A 71 25.67 0.87 6.51
N LYS A 72 25.83 -0.39 6.90
CA LYS A 72 26.69 -0.75 8.02
C LYS A 72 28.08 -0.18 7.74
N ASN A 73 28.75 0.34 8.74
CA ASN A 73 30.06 0.96 8.66
C ASN A 73 30.09 2.37 8.04
N LEU A 74 28.98 3.08 7.96
CA LEU A 74 28.91 4.42 7.38
C LEU A 74 29.53 4.53 5.97
N LYS A 75 29.55 3.41 5.24
CA LYS A 75 30.01 3.35 3.84
C LYS A 75 28.81 3.53 2.92
N GLY A 76 29.02 4.15 1.80
CA GLY A 76 28.01 4.42 0.80
C GLY A 76 27.93 5.90 0.47
N ASP A 77 27.29 6.24 -0.64
CA ASP A 77 27.08 7.64 -1.00
C ASP A 77 26.00 8.24 -0.10
N PRO A 78 26.31 9.26 0.72
CA PRO A 78 25.31 9.92 1.53
C PRO A 78 24.39 10.87 0.72
N ARG A 79 24.60 10.97 -0.58
CA ARG A 79 23.94 11.92 -1.47
C ARG A 79 23.23 11.20 -2.61
N GLY A 80 22.18 10.54 -2.35
CA GLY A 80 21.42 9.97 -3.45
C GLY A 80 20.74 8.65 -3.13
N TRP A 81 19.99 8.21 -4.09
CA TRP A 81 19.26 6.96 -4.02
C TRP A 81 20.21 5.78 -4.26
N PRO A 82 20.04 4.68 -3.54
CA PRO A 82 20.79 3.48 -3.83
C PRO A 82 20.42 2.94 -5.22
N GLU A 83 21.35 2.27 -5.84
CA GLU A 83 21.20 1.66 -7.17
C GLU A 83 20.02 0.66 -7.20
N ARG A 84 19.77 0.00 -6.08
CA ARG A 84 18.64 -0.93 -5.89
C ARG A 84 17.89 -0.54 -4.61
N PRO A 85 16.84 0.28 -4.73
CA PRO A 85 16.02 0.63 -3.57
C PRO A 85 15.32 -0.62 -3.03
N SER A 86 15.28 -0.73 -1.71
CA SER A 86 14.51 -1.76 -1.01
C SER A 86 13.01 -1.45 -1.06
N TRP A 87 12.20 -2.34 -0.49
CA TRP A 87 10.75 -2.15 -0.38
C TRP A 87 10.33 -0.97 0.52
N GLY A 88 11.27 -0.39 1.26
CA GLY A 88 11.02 0.71 2.17
C GLY A 88 10.13 0.35 3.36
N ALA A 89 9.76 1.38 4.11
CA ALA A 89 8.80 1.27 5.19
C ALA A 89 7.38 1.37 4.66
N GLY A 90 6.51 0.44 5.03
CA GLY A 90 5.14 0.45 4.55
C GLY A 90 4.21 -0.39 5.38
N LYS A 91 2.92 -0.19 5.14
CA LYS A 91 1.84 -0.92 5.78
C LYS A 91 0.85 -1.43 4.73
N HIS A 92 0.18 -2.54 5.06
CA HIS A 92 -0.92 -3.04 4.25
C HIS A 92 -2.20 -2.25 4.56
N VAL A 93 -2.83 -1.77 3.51
CA VAL A 93 -4.14 -1.10 3.57
C VAL A 93 -5.20 -2.16 3.29
N ARG A 94 -5.87 -2.60 4.35
CA ARG A 94 -6.87 -3.67 4.27
C ARG A 94 -8.25 -3.14 3.94
N GLY A 95 -8.99 -3.90 3.15
CA GLY A 95 -10.37 -3.58 2.80
C GLY A 95 -10.54 -2.41 1.84
N ALA A 96 -9.46 -1.74 1.44
CA ALA A 96 -9.49 -0.67 0.48
C ALA A 96 -9.46 -1.21 -0.95
N ALA A 97 -10.26 -0.61 -1.84
CA ALA A 97 -10.11 -0.77 -3.27
C ALA A 97 -8.84 -0.04 -3.75
N LEU A 98 -8.56 -0.04 -5.05
CA LEU A 98 -7.39 0.65 -5.59
C LEU A 98 -7.41 2.14 -5.20
N PRO A 99 -6.28 2.71 -4.84
CA PRO A 99 -6.22 4.12 -4.49
C PRO A 99 -6.39 5.00 -5.72
N ARG A 100 -7.10 6.11 -5.59
CA ARG A 100 -7.16 7.18 -6.58
C ARG A 100 -6.43 8.46 -6.14
N LEU A 101 -6.20 8.61 -4.84
CA LEU A 101 -5.52 9.75 -4.26
C LEU A 101 -4.78 9.31 -3.00
N ILE A 102 -3.55 9.74 -2.86
CA ILE A 102 -2.77 9.62 -1.63
C ILE A 102 -2.40 11.03 -1.18
N TYR A 103 -2.78 11.39 0.03
CA TYR A 103 -2.23 12.54 0.73
C TYR A 103 -1.11 12.07 1.65
N VAL A 104 0.01 12.74 1.64
CA VAL A 104 1.12 12.45 2.55
C VAL A 104 1.67 13.73 3.17
N ARG A 105 1.93 13.67 4.46
CA ARG A 105 2.66 14.70 5.21
C ARG A 105 3.82 14.05 5.94
N TRP A 106 5.00 14.64 5.77
CA TRP A 106 6.21 14.11 6.37
C TRP A 106 7.15 15.18 6.84
N GLN A 107 8.01 14.83 7.81
CA GLN A 107 9.11 15.64 8.26
C GLN A 107 10.43 15.03 7.79
N SER A 108 11.33 15.86 7.28
CA SER A 108 12.71 15.47 7.12
C SER A 108 13.39 15.44 8.49
N LEU A 109 14.07 14.33 8.80
CA LEU A 109 14.84 14.22 10.05
C LEU A 109 16.24 14.86 9.94
N VAL A 110 16.67 15.15 8.73
CA VAL A 110 17.95 15.80 8.42
C VAL A 110 17.78 17.32 8.33
N GLU A 111 16.65 17.75 7.77
CA GLU A 111 16.28 19.15 7.64
C GLU A 111 15.06 19.41 8.53
N PRO A 112 15.04 20.42 9.39
CA PRO A 112 13.90 20.66 10.28
C PRO A 112 12.72 21.27 9.53
N GLN A 113 12.22 20.56 8.52
CA GLN A 113 11.13 21.00 7.64
C GLN A 113 10.07 19.92 7.51
N THR A 114 8.83 20.38 7.39
CA THR A 114 7.65 19.56 7.11
C THR A 114 7.20 19.80 5.68
N TYR A 115 6.84 18.72 5.01
CA TYR A 115 6.38 18.72 3.63
C TYR A 115 5.03 18.02 3.53
N GLU A 116 4.27 18.33 2.50
CA GLU A 116 3.05 17.62 2.16
C GLU A 116 2.90 17.49 0.64
N ALA A 117 2.22 16.44 0.22
CA ALA A 117 1.92 16.22 -1.18
C ALA A 117 0.57 15.49 -1.36
N TYR A 118 -0.06 15.79 -2.47
CA TYR A 118 -1.23 15.08 -2.98
C TYR A 118 -0.83 14.33 -4.25
N ILE A 119 -0.96 13.02 -4.24
CA ILE A 119 -0.56 12.15 -5.34
C ILE A 119 -1.83 11.59 -5.95
N VAL A 120 -2.14 12.04 -7.16
CA VAL A 120 -3.25 11.52 -7.96
C VAL A 120 -2.76 10.31 -8.74
N ILE A 121 -3.52 9.23 -8.69
CA ILE A 121 -3.18 7.95 -9.31
C ILE A 121 -4.11 7.69 -10.49
#